data_03b579d2d22f9a48ae1d2a126644f0cf
#
_entry.id   03b579d2d22f9a48ae1d2a126644f0cf
#
_cell.length_a   1.000
_cell.length_b   1.000
_cell.length_c   1.000
_cell.angle_alpha   90.00
_cell.angle_beta   90.00
_cell.angle_gamma   90.00
#
_symmetry.space_group_name_H-M   'P 1'
#
loop_
_entity.id
_entity.type
_entity.pdbx_description
1 polymer ?
#
loop_
_entity_poly.entity_id
_entity_poly.type
_entity_poly.pdbx_seq_one_letter_code
_entity_poly.pdbx_strand_id
1 'polypeptide(L)'
;MKFFILKLSIKNWYEVLNKNMERKIVLTYKKNGNFNQAILTIDKKILKSLNLIENETGIYLSYSNNEIVLKKRDNKRIEKTIMDKDGNLKELSKNINLNVSHSNKEKGYFNYKLTIPGPIVKAMELDKDPNIDIRTEGDKIIITSLKYKDYRNYIVEESEETIFREEISEYNQGGKMNNIFTVKVNKGGIGKTFFTVQIGHGLALQGYKVLFITSDSQNNILHYTKSKKEIDKYDLSKGLRHAVLYGDNRDLYIKVRENLYFLPTESSVFSDAFEKKFDNFIRKKRIEYDYILIDSIPTMDIDKKFMECSDQLIIPTFCDYSTYEGTLNVIEEVGANKIHSIIINLFKNTKIQKKYYSEFEKSLSGTGIVFPKPIKELSLIENLIENGKTIWESGSKLLIDVQNSFADVIAKIIRNE
;
A
#
# COMPACT_ATOMS: atom_id res chain seq x y z
N MET A 1 10.14 -20.62 -20.95
CA MET A 1 9.82 -19.20 -20.88
C MET A 1 9.20 -18.74 -19.54
N LYS A 2 8.93 -19.64 -18.58
CA LYS A 2 8.35 -19.35 -17.25
C LYS A 2 9.38 -19.07 -16.12
N PHE A 3 10.67 -19.24 -16.39
CA PHE A 3 11.73 -19.08 -15.36
C PHE A 3 12.44 -17.70 -15.38
N PHE A 4 12.13 -16.82 -16.34
CA PHE A 4 12.82 -15.54 -16.48
C PHE A 4 12.19 -14.39 -15.68
N ILE A 5 10.94 -14.53 -15.26
CA ILE A 5 10.18 -13.47 -14.55
C ILE A 5 10.52 -13.44 -13.05
N LEU A 6 10.90 -14.57 -12.46
CA LEU A 6 11.16 -14.68 -11.01
C LEU A 6 12.57 -14.23 -10.56
N LYS A 7 13.57 -14.19 -11.46
CA LYS A 7 14.92 -13.70 -11.11
C LYS A 7 15.04 -12.17 -11.10
N LEU A 8 14.06 -11.46 -11.66
CA LEU A 8 13.96 -9.99 -11.63
C LEU A 8 13.43 -9.44 -10.28
N SER A 9 12.86 -10.29 -9.40
CA SER A 9 12.10 -9.82 -8.26
C SER A 9 12.93 -9.25 -7.11
N ILE A 10 14.04 -9.87 -6.71
CA ILE A 10 14.73 -9.45 -5.46
C ILE A 10 15.67 -8.26 -5.69
N LYS A 11 16.32 -8.17 -6.84
CA LYS A 11 17.15 -7.00 -7.18
C LYS A 11 16.31 -5.77 -7.49
N ASN A 12 15.13 -5.97 -8.09
CA ASN A 12 14.13 -4.92 -8.31
C ASN A 12 13.39 -4.51 -7.01
N TRP A 13 13.27 -5.36 -6.01
CA TRP A 13 12.66 -5.01 -4.72
C TRP A 13 13.42 -3.91 -3.98
N TYR A 14 14.74 -3.94 -4.00
CA TYR A 14 15.57 -2.85 -3.47
C TYR A 14 15.50 -1.57 -4.33
N GLU A 15 15.25 -1.69 -5.64
CA GLU A 15 15.10 -0.54 -6.53
C GLU A 15 13.69 0.07 -6.50
N VAL A 16 12.65 -0.72 -6.17
CA VAL A 16 11.27 -0.25 -5.98
C VAL A 16 11.09 0.51 -4.66
N LEU A 17 11.85 0.15 -3.61
CA LEU A 17 11.88 0.87 -2.33
C LEU A 17 12.32 2.35 -2.45
N ASN A 18 12.94 2.74 -3.56
CA ASN A 18 13.40 4.10 -3.82
C ASN A 18 12.50 4.90 -4.77
N LYS A 19 11.30 4.42 -5.14
CA LYS A 19 10.46 5.09 -6.16
C LYS A 19 9.61 6.24 -5.64
N ASN A 20 9.34 6.32 -4.34
CA ASN A 20 8.73 7.49 -3.71
C ASN A 20 9.82 8.30 -3.04
N MET A 21 10.44 9.20 -3.79
CA MET A 21 11.47 10.08 -3.23
C MET A 21 10.87 11.43 -2.88
N GLU A 22 10.79 11.69 -1.59
CA GLU A 22 10.62 13.08 -1.13
C GLU A 22 11.79 13.89 -1.66
N ARG A 23 11.49 14.94 -2.39
CA ARG A 23 12.46 15.84 -3.00
C ARG A 23 12.14 17.28 -2.61
N LYS A 24 13.17 18.08 -2.56
CA LYS A 24 13.04 19.51 -2.35
C LYS A 24 13.29 20.25 -3.65
N ILE A 25 12.37 21.16 -4.00
CA ILE A 25 12.55 22.08 -5.11
C ILE A 25 13.53 23.16 -4.68
N VAL A 26 14.47 23.49 -5.53
CA VAL A 26 15.40 24.59 -5.30
C VAL A 26 14.76 25.89 -5.82
N LEU A 27 14.48 26.80 -4.91
CA LEU A 27 13.98 28.12 -5.23
C LEU A 27 15.15 29.09 -5.40
N THR A 28 15.10 29.88 -6.44
CA THR A 28 16.08 30.94 -6.67
C THR A 28 15.40 32.31 -6.67
N TYR A 29 16.12 33.34 -6.18
CA TYR A 29 15.61 34.70 -6.04
C TYR A 29 16.55 35.65 -6.77
N LYS A 30 16.00 36.76 -7.29
CA LYS A 30 16.76 37.87 -7.85
C LYS A 30 17.44 38.66 -6.71
N LYS A 31 18.44 39.46 -7.08
CA LYS A 31 19.15 40.34 -6.11
C LYS A 31 18.22 41.29 -5.32
N ASN A 32 17.05 41.60 -5.87
CA ASN A 32 16.03 42.43 -5.21
C ASN A 32 15.06 41.63 -4.33
N GLY A 33 15.33 40.38 -4.04
CA GLY A 33 14.48 39.49 -3.21
C GLY A 33 13.28 38.89 -3.90
N ASN A 34 12.99 39.26 -5.16
CA ASN A 34 11.85 38.69 -5.88
C ASN A 34 12.13 37.24 -6.34
N PHE A 35 11.10 36.41 -6.31
CA PHE A 35 11.14 35.04 -6.86
C PHE A 35 11.65 35.05 -8.32
N ASN A 36 12.55 34.16 -8.62
CA ASN A 36 13.12 34.01 -9.96
C ASN A 36 12.69 32.68 -10.60
N GLN A 37 13.08 31.55 -10.03
CA GLN A 37 12.80 30.24 -10.61
C GLN A 37 12.64 29.17 -9.52
N ALA A 38 11.84 28.14 -9.82
CA ALA A 38 11.75 26.89 -9.07
C ALA A 38 12.32 25.77 -9.97
N ILE A 39 13.33 25.09 -9.48
CA ILE A 39 14.07 24.06 -10.23
C ILE A 39 13.99 22.75 -9.48
N LEU A 40 13.52 21.71 -10.17
CA LEU A 40 13.53 20.34 -9.70
C LEU A 40 14.59 19.55 -10.46
N THR A 41 15.47 18.88 -9.75
CA THR A 41 16.39 17.91 -10.34
C THR A 41 15.72 16.54 -10.40
N ILE A 42 15.58 15.99 -11.61
CA ILE A 42 14.96 14.69 -11.86
C ILE A 42 16.06 13.67 -12.12
N ASP A 43 16.00 12.54 -11.44
CA ASP A 43 16.95 11.44 -11.60
C ASP A 43 16.76 10.78 -12.99
N LYS A 44 17.86 10.39 -13.64
CA LYS A 44 17.85 9.66 -14.92
C LYS A 44 17.00 8.39 -14.85
N LYS A 45 16.95 7.74 -13.69
CA LYS A 45 16.13 6.53 -13.47
C LYS A 45 14.64 6.83 -13.55
N ILE A 46 14.19 7.96 -13.00
CA ILE A 46 12.80 8.42 -13.06
C ILE A 46 12.43 8.80 -14.50
N LEU A 47 13.33 9.47 -15.21
CA LEU A 47 13.10 9.86 -16.61
C LEU A 47 12.94 8.69 -17.57
N LYS A 48 13.49 7.51 -17.24
CA LYS A 48 13.29 6.31 -18.06
C LYS A 48 11.81 5.94 -18.22
N SER A 49 10.95 6.26 -17.25
CA SER A 49 9.52 6.00 -17.34
C SER A 49 8.83 6.79 -18.47
N LEU A 50 9.42 7.91 -18.89
CA LEU A 50 8.91 8.72 -20.02
C LEU A 50 9.29 8.16 -21.40
N ASN A 51 10.03 7.05 -21.46
CA ASN A 51 10.50 6.48 -22.72
C ASN A 51 11.22 7.50 -23.65
N LEU A 52 11.99 8.43 -23.05
CA LEU A 52 12.77 9.39 -23.81
C LEU A 52 13.97 8.69 -24.43
N ILE A 53 14.21 8.96 -25.72
CA ILE A 53 15.39 8.49 -26.45
C ILE A 53 16.61 9.28 -25.97
N GLU A 54 17.80 8.71 -26.09
CA GLU A 54 19.05 9.35 -25.65
C GLU A 54 19.19 10.75 -26.28
N ASN A 55 19.41 11.78 -25.44
CA ASN A 55 19.43 13.21 -25.76
C ASN A 55 18.05 13.89 -25.99
N GLU A 56 16.96 13.18 -25.87
CA GLU A 56 15.63 13.78 -25.92
C GLU A 56 15.33 14.50 -24.59
N THR A 57 15.02 15.80 -24.66
CA THR A 57 14.73 16.65 -23.48
C THR A 57 13.32 17.20 -23.48
N GLY A 58 12.59 17.01 -24.60
CA GLY A 58 11.24 17.54 -24.78
C GLY A 58 10.22 16.75 -24.00
N ILE A 59 9.52 17.42 -23.07
CA ILE A 59 8.43 16.84 -22.29
C ILE A 59 7.18 17.72 -22.40
N TYR A 60 6.03 17.10 -22.18
CA TYR A 60 4.77 17.77 -22.00
C TYR A 60 4.45 17.80 -20.49
N LEU A 61 4.29 19.01 -19.96
CA LEU A 61 3.90 19.27 -18.59
C LEU A 61 2.43 19.65 -18.56
N SER A 62 1.64 19.01 -17.71
CA SER A 62 0.28 19.44 -17.37
C SER A 62 0.15 19.60 -15.86
N TYR A 63 -0.63 20.60 -15.44
CA TYR A 63 -0.99 20.88 -14.07
C TYR A 63 -2.50 20.96 -13.95
N SER A 64 -3.05 20.23 -12.99
CA SER A 64 -4.45 20.32 -12.54
C SER A 64 -4.56 19.69 -11.15
N ASN A 65 -5.54 20.11 -10.36
CA ASN A 65 -5.84 19.53 -9.04
C ASN A 65 -4.60 19.33 -8.13
N ASN A 66 -3.72 20.34 -8.08
CA ASN A 66 -2.48 20.32 -7.29
C ASN A 66 -1.46 19.24 -7.67
N GLU A 67 -1.56 18.69 -8.88
CA GLU A 67 -0.61 17.75 -9.46
C GLU A 67 0.05 18.28 -10.71
N ILE A 68 1.35 18.05 -10.83
CA ILE A 68 2.08 18.21 -12.09
C ILE A 68 2.27 16.83 -12.69
N VAL A 69 1.83 16.63 -13.93
CA VAL A 69 2.03 15.39 -14.67
C VAL A 69 2.97 15.67 -15.83
N LEU A 70 4.07 14.90 -15.90
CA LEU A 70 5.02 14.95 -17.00
C LEU A 70 4.83 13.75 -17.90
N LYS A 71 4.82 13.96 -19.21
CA LYS A 71 4.79 12.92 -20.24
C LYS A 71 5.82 13.23 -21.31
N LYS A 72 6.15 12.22 -22.13
CA LYS A 72 6.90 12.47 -23.37
C LYS A 72 6.16 13.50 -24.22
N ARG A 73 6.90 14.41 -24.86
CA ARG A 73 6.33 15.42 -25.75
C ARG A 73 5.63 14.74 -26.93
N ASP A 74 4.40 15.18 -27.17
CA ASP A 74 3.60 14.81 -28.34
C ASP A 74 3.17 16.11 -29.02
N ASN A 75 3.54 16.27 -30.31
CA ASN A 75 3.23 17.47 -31.07
C ASN A 75 1.74 17.71 -31.34
N LYS A 76 0.88 16.76 -30.97
CA LYS A 76 -0.60 16.85 -31.03
C LYS A 76 -1.22 17.50 -29.79
N ARG A 77 -0.46 17.72 -28.71
CA ARG A 77 -1.01 18.25 -27.46
C ARG A 77 -1.03 19.76 -27.48
N ILE A 78 -2.19 20.33 -27.15
CA ILE A 78 -2.44 21.77 -27.17
C ILE A 78 -1.97 22.38 -25.84
N GLU A 79 -1.23 23.49 -25.92
CA GLU A 79 -0.91 24.32 -24.75
C GLU A 79 -2.17 25.06 -24.28
N LYS A 80 -2.42 25.05 -22.96
CA LYS A 80 -3.64 25.60 -22.36
C LYS A 80 -3.33 26.22 -21.01
N THR A 81 -3.96 27.34 -20.72
CA THR A 81 -3.96 27.94 -19.36
C THR A 81 -5.39 28.34 -19.02
N ILE A 82 -5.89 27.83 -17.90
CA ILE A 82 -7.22 28.17 -17.38
C ILE A 82 -7.03 28.76 -15.97
N MET A 83 -7.64 29.90 -15.76
CA MET A 83 -7.77 30.55 -14.44
C MET A 83 -9.20 30.42 -13.95
N ASP A 84 -9.39 30.42 -12.62
CA ASP A 84 -10.71 30.55 -12.02
C ASP A 84 -11.21 32.01 -12.02
N LYS A 85 -12.41 32.24 -11.45
CA LYS A 85 -13.02 33.58 -11.38
C LYS A 85 -12.20 34.57 -10.53
N ASP A 86 -11.37 34.07 -9.64
CA ASP A 86 -10.56 34.82 -8.70
C ASP A 86 -9.12 35.03 -9.21
N GLY A 87 -8.82 34.54 -10.43
CA GLY A 87 -7.51 34.67 -11.06
C GLY A 87 -6.47 33.63 -10.60
N ASN A 88 -6.88 32.56 -9.89
CA ASN A 88 -5.98 31.48 -9.52
C ASN A 88 -5.86 30.46 -10.67
N LEU A 89 -4.70 29.82 -10.77
CA LEU A 89 -4.46 28.81 -11.80
C LEU A 89 -5.27 27.55 -11.53
N LYS A 90 -6.17 27.19 -12.44
CA LYS A 90 -6.94 25.95 -12.40
C LYS A 90 -6.24 24.83 -13.21
N GLU A 91 -5.84 25.13 -14.42
CA GLU A 91 -5.16 24.19 -15.29
C GLU A 91 -4.06 24.90 -16.07
N LEU A 92 -2.94 24.20 -16.30
CA LEU A 92 -1.89 24.62 -17.22
C LEU A 92 -1.34 23.41 -17.97
N SER A 93 -1.18 23.53 -19.27
CA SER A 93 -0.43 22.54 -20.05
C SER A 93 0.53 23.21 -21.02
N LYS A 94 1.74 22.70 -21.08
CA LYS A 94 2.82 23.31 -21.85
C LYS A 94 3.86 22.29 -22.28
N ASN A 95 4.39 22.49 -23.50
CA ASN A 95 5.60 21.82 -23.97
C ASN A 95 6.83 22.53 -23.40
N ILE A 96 7.71 21.80 -22.74
CA ILE A 96 8.95 22.33 -22.16
C ILE A 96 10.13 21.43 -22.47
N ASN A 97 11.33 21.96 -22.33
CA ASN A 97 12.56 21.19 -22.43
C ASN A 97 13.22 21.09 -21.06
N LEU A 98 13.74 19.91 -20.74
CA LEU A 98 14.59 19.72 -19.58
C LEU A 98 15.96 20.36 -19.82
N ASN A 99 16.46 21.08 -18.85
CA ASN A 99 17.83 21.58 -18.88
C ASN A 99 18.79 20.47 -18.45
N VAL A 100 19.79 20.17 -19.28
CA VAL A 100 20.78 19.14 -18.99
C VAL A 100 22.09 19.79 -18.52
N SER A 101 22.61 19.37 -17.39
CA SER A 101 23.91 19.83 -16.89
C SER A 101 24.80 18.63 -16.55
N HIS A 102 26.10 18.75 -16.83
CA HIS A 102 27.09 17.72 -16.48
C HIS A 102 27.48 17.88 -15.00
N SER A 103 27.33 16.84 -14.20
CA SER A 103 27.78 16.84 -12.82
C SER A 103 29.24 16.38 -12.65
N ASN A 104 29.73 15.55 -13.60
CA ASN A 104 31.14 15.17 -13.71
C ASN A 104 31.45 14.81 -15.15
N LYS A 105 32.32 15.60 -15.80
CA LYS A 105 32.67 15.41 -17.23
C LYS A 105 33.43 14.08 -17.47
N GLU A 106 34.21 13.61 -16.51
CA GLU A 106 35.01 12.39 -16.67
C GLU A 106 34.19 11.10 -16.51
N LYS A 107 33.08 11.15 -15.78
CA LYS A 107 32.22 9.97 -15.51
C LYS A 107 30.90 9.97 -16.28
N GLY A 108 30.64 10.96 -17.14
CA GLY A 108 29.45 11.01 -17.99
C GLY A 108 28.12 11.11 -17.22
N TYR A 109 28.11 11.69 -16.00
CA TYR A 109 26.88 11.87 -15.22
C TYR A 109 26.15 13.14 -15.65
N PHE A 110 24.87 12.98 -16.03
CA PHE A 110 23.98 14.06 -16.42
C PHE A 110 22.91 14.30 -15.34
N ASN A 111 22.66 15.58 -15.01
CA ASN A 111 21.53 16.01 -14.21
C ASN A 111 20.50 16.67 -15.11
N TYR A 112 19.27 16.20 -15.02
CA TYR A 112 18.13 16.75 -15.73
C TYR A 112 17.36 17.69 -14.81
N LYS A 113 17.16 18.91 -15.22
CA LYS A 113 16.53 19.96 -14.42
C LYS A 113 15.24 20.41 -15.10
N LEU A 114 14.15 20.31 -14.36
CA LEU A 114 12.83 20.84 -14.70
C LEU A 114 12.69 22.23 -14.10
N THR A 115 12.43 23.23 -14.90
CA THR A 115 11.97 24.54 -14.44
C THR A 115 10.46 24.53 -14.32
N ILE A 116 9.93 24.67 -13.11
CA ILE A 116 8.49 24.69 -12.86
C ILE A 116 7.96 26.10 -13.17
N PRO A 117 6.90 26.23 -13.99
CA PRO A 117 6.30 27.53 -14.32
C PRO A 117 5.83 28.28 -13.07
N GLY A 118 6.11 29.57 -13.00
CA GLY A 118 5.76 30.44 -11.84
C GLY A 118 4.29 30.39 -11.40
N PRO A 119 3.31 30.35 -12.31
CA PRO A 119 1.91 30.16 -11.93
C PRO A 119 1.65 28.85 -11.17
N ILE A 120 2.32 27.75 -11.53
CA ILE A 120 2.20 26.46 -10.81
C ILE A 120 2.86 26.55 -9.44
N VAL A 121 4.02 27.22 -9.33
CA VAL A 121 4.70 27.42 -8.04
C VAL A 121 3.78 28.12 -7.05
N LYS A 122 3.05 29.15 -7.49
CA LYS A 122 2.07 29.87 -6.66
C LYS A 122 0.84 29.01 -6.35
N ALA A 123 0.28 28.32 -7.35
CA ALA A 123 -0.90 27.48 -7.18
C ALA A 123 -0.67 26.30 -6.22
N MET A 124 0.53 25.75 -6.22
CA MET A 124 0.94 24.67 -5.31
C MET A 124 1.61 25.19 -4.02
N GLU A 125 1.70 26.52 -3.82
CA GLU A 125 2.39 27.14 -2.71
C GLU A 125 3.82 26.63 -2.46
N LEU A 126 4.52 26.25 -3.53
CA LEU A 126 5.88 25.69 -3.48
C LEU A 126 6.93 26.74 -3.06
N ASP A 127 6.59 28.01 -3.12
CA ASP A 127 7.37 29.13 -2.60
C ASP A 127 7.35 29.19 -1.07
N LYS A 128 6.31 28.64 -0.42
CA LYS A 128 6.17 28.53 1.03
C LYS A 128 6.67 27.20 1.56
N ASP A 129 6.34 26.09 0.88
CA ASP A 129 6.82 24.74 1.18
C ASP A 129 7.31 24.04 -0.09
N PRO A 130 8.65 23.99 -0.31
CA PRO A 130 9.24 23.40 -1.52
C PRO A 130 9.33 21.87 -1.51
N ASN A 131 8.78 21.20 -0.50
CA ASN A 131 8.84 19.76 -0.40
C ASN A 131 7.77 19.10 -1.29
N ILE A 132 8.21 18.11 -2.08
CA ILE A 132 7.37 17.41 -3.06
C ILE A 132 7.57 15.91 -2.97
N ASP A 133 6.56 15.20 -3.43
CA ASP A 133 6.61 13.78 -3.72
C ASP A 133 6.70 13.57 -5.24
N ILE A 134 7.50 12.60 -5.67
CA ILE A 134 7.62 12.21 -7.08
C ILE A 134 7.33 10.73 -7.21
N ARG A 135 6.37 10.38 -8.05
CA ARG A 135 6.05 9.00 -8.38
C ARG A 135 5.98 8.79 -9.90
N THR A 136 6.09 7.55 -10.32
CA THR A 136 5.96 7.16 -11.72
C THR A 136 4.77 6.22 -11.89
N GLU A 137 3.92 6.50 -12.89
CA GLU A 137 2.78 5.67 -13.26
C GLU A 137 2.81 5.42 -14.77
N GLY A 138 3.18 4.20 -15.17
CA GLY A 138 3.33 3.85 -16.58
C GLY A 138 4.33 4.77 -17.30
N ASP A 139 3.86 5.52 -18.29
CA ASP A 139 4.62 6.48 -19.10
C ASP A 139 4.59 7.91 -18.55
N LYS A 140 4.21 8.10 -17.29
CA LYS A 140 4.07 9.41 -16.63
C LYS A 140 4.97 9.54 -15.42
N ILE A 141 5.38 10.78 -15.14
CA ILE A 141 5.93 11.21 -13.84
C ILE A 141 4.90 12.14 -13.21
N ILE A 142 4.54 11.90 -11.97
CA ILE A 142 3.58 12.70 -11.21
C ILE A 142 4.32 13.35 -10.06
N ILE A 143 4.12 14.66 -9.89
CA ILE A 143 4.73 15.48 -8.84
C ILE A 143 3.62 16.14 -8.06
N THR A 144 3.61 15.96 -6.73
CA THR A 144 2.65 16.56 -5.80
C THR A 144 3.38 17.31 -4.70
N SER A 145 2.82 18.43 -4.20
CA SER A 145 3.32 19.07 -2.99
C SER A 145 3.02 18.20 -1.78
N LEU A 146 3.96 18.02 -0.86
CA LEU A 146 3.72 17.29 0.39
C LEU A 146 2.64 17.96 1.24
N LYS A 147 2.52 19.29 1.18
CA LYS A 147 1.44 20.03 1.84
C LYS A 147 0.05 19.59 1.36
N TYR A 148 -0.09 19.25 0.08
CA TYR A 148 -1.36 18.82 -0.53
C TYR A 148 -1.52 17.28 -0.59
N LYS A 149 -0.51 16.51 -0.22
CA LYS A 149 -0.62 15.07 -0.06
C LYS A 149 -1.72 14.70 0.95
N ASP A 150 -1.96 15.58 1.93
CA ASP A 150 -3.03 15.45 2.93
C ASP A 150 -4.38 16.04 2.45
N TYR A 151 -4.41 16.95 1.47
CA TYR A 151 -5.61 17.69 1.06
C TYR A 151 -6.52 16.96 0.07
N ARG A 152 -6.09 15.91 -0.61
CA ARG A 152 -6.99 15.09 -1.45
C ARG A 152 -8.18 14.50 -0.67
N ASN A 153 -8.13 14.60 0.61
CA ASN A 153 -9.10 14.07 1.53
C ASN A 153 -10.06 15.14 2.11
N TYR A 154 -9.92 16.44 1.79
CA TYR A 154 -10.69 17.53 2.40
C TYR A 154 -11.83 18.10 1.53
N ILE A 155 -11.98 17.71 0.27
CA ILE A 155 -13.04 18.25 -0.63
C ILE A 155 -14.21 17.25 -0.77
N VAL A 156 -14.60 16.58 0.29
CA VAL A 156 -15.66 15.54 0.19
C VAL A 156 -16.85 15.81 1.13
N GLU A 157 -17.06 16.99 1.68
CA GLU A 157 -18.18 17.16 2.64
C GLU A 157 -19.50 17.69 2.09
N GLU A 158 -19.63 18.15 0.84
CA GLU A 158 -20.91 18.70 0.33
C GLU A 158 -21.59 17.93 -0.81
N SER A 159 -21.03 16.81 -1.28
CA SER A 159 -21.67 16.00 -2.33
C SER A 159 -21.60 14.48 -2.08
N GLU A 160 -21.35 14.05 -0.85
CA GLU A 160 -21.01 12.66 -0.51
C GLU A 160 -22.05 11.61 -0.93
N GLU A 161 -23.35 11.91 -0.86
CA GLU A 161 -24.36 10.90 -1.24
C GLU A 161 -24.48 10.68 -2.75
N THR A 162 -24.28 11.69 -3.56
CA THR A 162 -24.47 11.59 -5.02
C THR A 162 -23.20 11.03 -5.68
N ILE A 163 -22.02 11.51 -5.31
CA ILE A 163 -20.72 10.99 -5.79
C ILE A 163 -20.55 9.55 -5.32
N PHE A 164 -20.87 9.23 -4.07
CA PHE A 164 -20.81 7.89 -3.53
C PHE A 164 -21.75 6.89 -4.27
N ARG A 165 -22.90 7.34 -4.77
CA ARG A 165 -23.79 6.53 -5.60
C ARG A 165 -23.23 6.30 -7.01
N GLU A 166 -22.58 7.29 -7.59
CA GLU A 166 -21.93 7.19 -8.91
C GLU A 166 -20.68 6.29 -8.84
N GLU A 167 -19.79 6.47 -7.85
CA GLU A 167 -18.63 5.62 -7.63
C GLU A 167 -19.00 4.16 -7.33
N ILE A 168 -20.06 3.90 -6.55
CA ILE A 168 -20.58 2.54 -6.36
C ILE A 168 -21.13 1.97 -7.67
N SER A 169 -21.75 2.80 -8.53
CA SER A 169 -22.25 2.32 -9.82
C SER A 169 -21.12 1.97 -10.79
N GLU A 170 -20.07 2.76 -10.84
CA GLU A 170 -18.86 2.49 -11.62
C GLU A 170 -18.06 1.31 -11.05
N TYR A 171 -17.92 1.21 -9.72
CA TYR A 171 -17.29 0.08 -9.04
C TYR A 171 -18.04 -1.24 -9.30
N ASN A 172 -19.37 -1.20 -9.38
CA ASN A 172 -20.17 -2.38 -9.70
C ASN A 172 -20.17 -2.75 -11.20
N GLN A 173 -19.76 -1.83 -12.09
CA GLN A 173 -19.62 -2.07 -13.54
C GLN A 173 -18.19 -2.53 -13.94
N GLY A 174 -17.14 -2.13 -13.18
CA GLY A 174 -15.79 -2.65 -13.32
C GLY A 174 -15.64 -3.87 -12.40
N GLY A 175 -15.48 -5.06 -12.95
CA GLY A 175 -15.48 -6.35 -12.26
C GLY A 175 -14.96 -6.30 -10.82
N LYS A 176 -15.70 -6.90 -9.90
CA LYS A 176 -15.48 -6.90 -8.45
C LYS A 176 -14.04 -7.27 -8.09
N MET A 177 -13.20 -6.30 -7.75
CA MET A 177 -11.86 -6.56 -7.24
C MET A 177 -11.95 -7.06 -5.80
N ASN A 178 -11.38 -8.24 -5.53
CA ASN A 178 -11.21 -8.74 -4.17
C ASN A 178 -10.14 -7.91 -3.47
N ASN A 179 -10.52 -7.10 -2.49
CA ASN A 179 -9.59 -6.22 -1.77
C ASN A 179 -9.72 -6.24 -0.25
N ILE A 180 -10.65 -7.02 0.30
CA ILE A 180 -10.79 -7.22 1.75
C ILE A 180 -10.46 -8.67 2.09
N PHE A 181 -9.43 -8.86 2.90
CA PHE A 181 -8.96 -10.17 3.34
C PHE A 181 -8.98 -10.27 4.86
N THR A 182 -9.59 -11.33 5.40
CA THR A 182 -9.46 -11.65 6.83
C THR A 182 -8.44 -12.76 7.01
N VAL A 183 -7.49 -12.53 7.91
CA VAL A 183 -6.56 -13.58 8.34
C VAL A 183 -7.22 -14.37 9.46
N LYS A 184 -7.68 -15.58 9.13
CA LYS A 184 -8.47 -16.47 9.96
C LYS A 184 -7.64 -17.63 10.49
N VAL A 185 -7.76 -17.93 11.76
CA VAL A 185 -7.16 -19.12 12.36
C VAL A 185 -8.15 -19.80 13.31
N ASN A 186 -8.04 -21.13 13.46
CA ASN A 186 -8.87 -21.89 14.39
C ASN A 186 -8.17 -22.15 15.72
N LYS A 187 -6.89 -21.76 15.86
CA LYS A 187 -6.08 -22.01 17.05
C LYS A 187 -5.23 -20.77 17.37
N GLY A 188 -5.10 -20.44 18.63
CA GLY A 188 -4.21 -19.38 19.09
C GLY A 188 -2.73 -19.68 18.80
N GLY A 189 -1.90 -18.66 18.65
CA GLY A 189 -0.46 -18.78 18.51
C GLY A 189 0.08 -19.20 17.12
N ILE A 190 -0.79 -19.34 16.12
CA ILE A 190 -0.37 -19.72 14.75
C ILE A 190 0.37 -18.59 14.03
N GLY A 191 0.35 -17.36 14.55
CA GLY A 191 1.03 -16.22 13.94
C GLY A 191 0.13 -15.34 13.08
N LYS A 192 -1.18 -15.32 13.31
CA LYS A 192 -2.17 -14.53 12.58
C LYS A 192 -1.71 -13.09 12.31
N THR A 193 -1.40 -12.34 13.36
CA THR A 193 -0.91 -10.95 13.27
C THR A 193 0.39 -10.84 12.45
N PHE A 194 1.29 -11.82 12.58
CA PHE A 194 2.51 -11.90 11.76
C PHE A 194 2.16 -11.93 10.27
N PHE A 195 1.26 -12.84 9.85
CA PHE A 195 0.86 -12.94 8.46
C PHE A 195 0.16 -11.68 7.96
N THR A 196 -0.75 -11.12 8.75
CA THR A 196 -1.43 -9.86 8.43
C THR A 196 -0.42 -8.75 8.13
N VAL A 197 0.58 -8.59 9.01
CA VAL A 197 1.59 -7.53 8.87
C VAL A 197 2.52 -7.78 7.69
N GLN A 198 2.99 -9.03 7.47
CA GLN A 198 3.92 -9.30 6.36
C GLN A 198 3.23 -9.12 5.00
N ILE A 199 2.00 -9.60 4.84
CA ILE A 199 1.24 -9.45 3.59
C ILE A 199 0.92 -7.97 3.34
N GLY A 200 0.41 -7.26 4.35
CA GLY A 200 0.06 -5.85 4.20
C GLY A 200 1.25 -4.96 3.92
N HIS A 201 2.38 -5.19 4.59
CA HIS A 201 3.59 -4.42 4.28
C HIS A 201 4.14 -4.77 2.89
N GLY A 202 4.09 -6.04 2.47
CA GLY A 202 4.47 -6.43 1.12
C GLY A 202 3.61 -5.76 0.04
N LEU A 203 2.28 -5.65 0.24
CA LEU A 203 1.38 -4.89 -0.64
C LEU A 203 1.72 -3.39 -0.65
N ALA A 204 1.97 -2.80 0.52
CA ALA A 204 2.34 -1.39 0.64
C ALA A 204 3.68 -1.06 -0.06
N LEU A 205 4.64 -1.99 -0.04
CA LEU A 205 5.90 -1.88 -0.79
C LEU A 205 5.71 -1.94 -2.31
N GLN A 206 4.59 -2.52 -2.79
CA GLN A 206 4.20 -2.46 -4.20
C GLN A 206 3.49 -1.15 -4.58
N GLY A 207 3.32 -0.23 -3.62
CA GLY A 207 2.69 1.08 -3.82
C GLY A 207 1.20 1.12 -3.52
N TYR A 208 0.58 0.00 -3.09
CA TYR A 208 -0.83 -0.04 -2.74
C TYR A 208 -1.08 0.59 -1.37
N LYS A 209 -2.16 1.32 -1.24
CA LYS A 209 -2.63 1.89 0.02
C LYS A 209 -3.37 0.83 0.84
N VAL A 210 -2.80 0.43 1.95
CA VAL A 210 -3.28 -0.71 2.75
C VAL A 210 -3.76 -0.26 4.13
N LEU A 211 -4.90 -0.79 4.54
CA LEU A 211 -5.46 -0.60 5.87
C LEU A 211 -5.43 -1.92 6.66
N PHE A 212 -4.90 -1.86 7.87
CA PHE A 212 -5.09 -2.89 8.89
C PHE A 212 -6.25 -2.55 9.81
N ILE A 213 -7.10 -3.55 10.07
CA ILE A 213 -8.16 -3.51 11.08
C ILE A 213 -7.97 -4.71 12.01
N THR A 214 -8.27 -4.57 13.29
CA THR A 214 -8.21 -5.68 14.25
C THR A 214 -9.42 -5.70 15.17
N SER A 215 -9.81 -6.89 15.64
CA SER A 215 -10.73 -7.07 16.77
C SER A 215 -10.01 -7.22 18.11
N ASP A 216 -8.67 -7.27 18.11
CA ASP A 216 -7.84 -7.46 19.28
C ASP A 216 -7.48 -6.12 19.93
N SER A 217 -8.05 -5.82 21.11
CA SER A 217 -7.73 -4.61 21.87
C SER A 217 -6.29 -4.56 22.39
N GLN A 218 -5.53 -5.65 22.29
CA GLN A 218 -4.09 -5.63 22.53
C GLN A 218 -3.33 -4.91 21.41
N ASN A 219 -3.98 -4.68 20.25
CA ASN A 219 -3.40 -3.96 19.12
C ASN A 219 -2.01 -4.47 18.71
N ASN A 220 -1.85 -5.80 18.72
CA ASN A 220 -0.57 -6.47 18.49
C ASN A 220 0.11 -6.08 17.14
N ILE A 221 -0.64 -5.59 16.17
CA ILE A 221 -0.09 -5.04 14.90
C ILE A 221 0.98 -3.97 15.18
N LEU A 222 0.79 -3.15 16.23
CA LEU A 222 1.79 -2.14 16.59
C LEU A 222 3.12 -2.77 17.02
N HIS A 223 3.08 -3.87 17.78
CA HIS A 223 4.29 -4.56 18.21
C HIS A 223 5.10 -5.16 17.05
N TYR A 224 4.42 -5.50 15.94
CA TYR A 224 5.06 -6.01 14.72
C TYR A 224 5.57 -4.89 13.79
N THR A 225 5.21 -3.64 14.08
CA THR A 225 5.47 -2.51 13.17
C THR A 225 6.15 -1.32 13.81
N LYS A 226 6.20 -1.24 15.13
CA LYS A 226 6.75 -0.13 15.89
C LYS A 226 7.59 -0.61 17.05
N SER A 227 8.59 0.14 17.43
CA SER A 227 9.31 -0.08 18.69
C SER A 227 8.42 0.29 19.89
N LYS A 228 8.70 -0.29 21.06
CA LYS A 228 7.96 0.00 22.30
C LYS A 228 7.86 1.50 22.59
N LYS A 229 8.95 2.25 22.43
CA LYS A 229 9.00 3.71 22.63
C LYS A 229 8.10 4.50 21.67
N GLU A 230 7.84 3.96 20.49
CA GLU A 230 6.92 4.58 19.53
C GLU A 230 5.47 4.27 19.86
N ILE A 231 5.19 3.05 20.34
CA ILE A 231 3.83 2.62 20.73
C ILE A 231 3.30 3.48 21.87
N ASP A 232 4.14 3.77 22.87
CA ASP A 232 3.78 4.58 24.04
C ASP A 232 3.33 6.02 23.71
N LYS A 233 3.53 6.46 22.47
CA LYS A 233 3.14 7.81 22.00
C LYS A 233 1.72 7.87 21.44
N TYR A 234 1.10 6.73 21.14
CA TYR A 234 -0.22 6.70 20.51
C TYR A 234 -1.33 6.64 21.57
N ASP A 235 -2.35 7.49 21.40
CA ASP A 235 -3.59 7.39 22.15
C ASP A 235 -4.47 6.31 21.51
N LEU A 236 -4.65 5.19 22.21
CA LEU A 236 -5.47 4.07 21.78
C LEU A 236 -6.87 4.05 22.47
N SER A 237 -7.26 5.14 23.11
CA SER A 237 -8.56 5.27 23.78
C SER A 237 -9.75 5.34 22.82
N LYS A 238 -9.49 5.62 21.55
CA LYS A 238 -10.44 5.64 20.45
C LYS A 238 -9.85 4.89 19.25
N GLY A 239 -10.72 4.22 18.49
CA GLY A 239 -10.27 3.45 17.34
C GLY A 239 -11.44 2.94 16.51
N LEU A 240 -11.42 1.68 16.12
CA LEU A 240 -12.39 1.05 15.22
C LEU A 240 -13.84 1.21 15.71
N ARG A 241 -14.11 0.93 16.98
CA ARG A 241 -15.48 1.08 17.50
C ARG A 241 -15.93 2.53 17.48
N HIS A 242 -15.05 3.46 17.84
CA HIS A 242 -15.35 4.89 17.78
C HIS A 242 -15.63 5.33 16.35
N ALA A 243 -14.80 4.94 15.39
CA ALA A 243 -14.97 5.26 13.97
C ALA A 243 -16.32 4.78 13.43
N VAL A 244 -16.71 3.56 13.77
CA VAL A 244 -17.96 2.95 13.28
C VAL A 244 -19.21 3.54 13.95
N LEU A 245 -19.16 3.80 15.26
CA LEU A 245 -20.34 4.19 16.03
C LEU A 245 -20.59 5.71 16.06
N TYR A 246 -19.52 6.49 16.16
CA TYR A 246 -19.61 7.91 16.47
C TYR A 246 -19.06 8.84 15.39
N GLY A 247 -18.36 8.29 14.42
CA GLY A 247 -17.84 9.04 13.28
C GLY A 247 -16.37 8.71 13.01
N ASP A 248 -16.09 8.56 11.74
CA ASP A 248 -14.74 8.27 11.25
C ASP A 248 -13.91 9.56 11.21
N ASN A 249 -12.69 9.50 11.70
CA ASN A 249 -11.75 10.60 11.69
C ASN A 249 -10.33 10.05 11.41
N ARG A 250 -9.55 10.78 10.65
CA ARG A 250 -8.17 10.45 10.28
C ARG A 250 -7.23 10.32 11.47
N ASP A 251 -7.46 11.08 12.52
CA ASP A 251 -6.64 11.02 13.74
C ASP A 251 -6.71 9.67 14.45
N LEU A 252 -7.71 8.83 14.08
CA LEU A 252 -7.84 7.47 14.58
C LEU A 252 -6.88 6.49 13.89
N TYR A 253 -6.29 6.87 12.74
CA TYR A 253 -5.45 5.99 11.92
C TYR A 253 -3.97 6.24 12.19
N ILE A 254 -3.25 5.19 12.48
CA ILE A 254 -1.80 5.23 12.71
C ILE A 254 -1.09 4.84 11.42
N LYS A 255 -0.31 5.74 10.86
CA LYS A 255 0.60 5.41 9.75
C LYS A 255 1.76 4.56 10.27
N VAL A 256 1.74 3.27 10.00
CA VAL A 256 2.77 2.34 10.50
C VAL A 256 3.97 2.24 9.56
N ARG A 257 3.76 2.38 8.24
CA ARG A 257 4.79 2.50 7.20
C ARG A 257 4.26 3.39 6.06
N GLU A 258 5.06 3.65 5.05
CA GLU A 258 4.57 4.29 3.83
C GLU A 258 3.46 3.44 3.21
N ASN A 259 2.36 4.06 2.79
CA ASN A 259 1.15 3.44 2.26
C ASN A 259 0.48 2.39 3.16
N LEU A 260 0.88 2.29 4.43
CA LEU A 260 0.39 1.29 5.37
C LEU A 260 -0.17 1.94 6.62
N TYR A 261 -1.46 1.76 6.84
CA TYR A 261 -2.22 2.38 7.91
C TYR A 261 -2.82 1.32 8.82
N PHE A 262 -2.99 1.65 10.08
CA PHE A 262 -3.62 0.81 11.08
C PHE A 262 -4.71 1.58 11.82
N LEU A 263 -5.90 1.02 11.89
CA LEU A 263 -6.99 1.48 12.74
C LEU A 263 -7.03 0.58 13.98
N PRO A 264 -6.51 1.02 15.12
CA PRO A 264 -6.53 0.26 16.36
C PRO A 264 -7.95 0.06 16.87
N THR A 265 -8.17 -0.88 17.79
CA THR A 265 -9.43 -0.99 18.49
C THR A 265 -9.26 -0.75 19.99
N GLU A 266 -10.14 0.05 20.56
CA GLU A 266 -10.16 0.40 21.98
C GLU A 266 -10.79 -0.70 22.85
N SER A 267 -11.43 -1.69 22.24
CA SER A 267 -12.07 -2.81 22.94
C SER A 267 -12.25 -4.00 22.01
N SER A 268 -12.20 -5.21 22.59
CA SER A 268 -12.55 -6.45 21.88
C SER A 268 -14.03 -6.82 22.05
N VAL A 269 -14.85 -5.98 22.70
CA VAL A 269 -16.31 -6.18 22.85
C VAL A 269 -17.03 -5.29 21.86
N PHE A 270 -17.82 -5.89 20.99
CA PHE A 270 -18.58 -5.21 19.94
C PHE A 270 -20.07 -5.37 20.21
N SER A 271 -20.85 -4.33 19.93
CA SER A 271 -22.31 -4.33 20.14
C SER A 271 -23.04 -4.59 18.83
N ASP A 272 -24.30 -5.00 18.91
CA ASP A 272 -25.18 -5.14 17.75
C ASP A 272 -25.27 -3.84 16.91
N ALA A 273 -25.18 -2.68 17.58
CA ALA A 273 -25.17 -1.38 16.89
C ALA A 273 -23.91 -1.19 16.07
N PHE A 274 -22.76 -1.70 16.55
CA PHE A 274 -21.52 -1.73 15.78
C PHE A 274 -21.67 -2.62 14.54
N GLU A 275 -22.14 -3.85 14.69
CA GLU A 275 -22.28 -4.81 13.60
C GLU A 275 -23.18 -4.25 12.48
N LYS A 276 -24.31 -3.63 12.85
CA LYS A 276 -25.24 -3.00 11.90
C LYS A 276 -24.60 -1.85 11.11
N LYS A 277 -23.71 -1.08 11.71
CA LYS A 277 -23.04 0.05 11.06
C LYS A 277 -21.76 -0.34 10.33
N PHE A 278 -21.14 -1.48 10.70
CA PHE A 278 -19.85 -1.90 10.18
C PHE A 278 -19.88 -2.15 8.67
N ASP A 279 -20.97 -2.68 8.12
CA ASP A 279 -21.09 -2.91 6.66
C ASP A 279 -20.99 -1.61 5.87
N ASN A 280 -21.56 -0.53 6.36
CA ASN A 280 -21.47 0.77 5.71
C ASN A 280 -20.07 1.36 5.86
N PHE A 281 -19.47 1.22 7.05
CA PHE A 281 -18.09 1.65 7.31
C PHE A 281 -17.10 0.95 6.39
N ILE A 282 -17.14 -0.39 6.32
CA ILE A 282 -16.18 -1.16 5.53
C ILE A 282 -16.35 -0.91 4.01
N ARG A 283 -17.58 -0.66 3.54
CA ARG A 283 -17.83 -0.27 2.15
C ARG A 283 -17.18 1.06 1.80
N LYS A 284 -17.23 2.06 2.69
CA LYS A 284 -16.50 3.32 2.51
C LYS A 284 -15.00 3.09 2.47
N LYS A 285 -14.46 2.29 3.38
CA LYS A 285 -13.04 1.97 3.42
C LYS A 285 -12.55 1.19 2.22
N ARG A 286 -13.37 0.35 1.61
CA ARG A 286 -13.09 -0.35 0.36
C ARG A 286 -12.75 0.59 -0.80
N ILE A 287 -13.32 1.79 -0.83
CA ILE A 287 -13.06 2.82 -1.84
C ILE A 287 -11.78 3.61 -1.50
N GLU A 288 -11.53 3.86 -0.22
CA GLU A 288 -10.41 4.68 0.24
C GLU A 288 -9.05 3.96 0.21
N TYR A 289 -9.05 2.61 0.29
CA TYR A 289 -7.87 1.77 0.37
C TYR A 289 -7.87 0.72 -0.73
N ASP A 290 -6.69 0.49 -1.34
CA ASP A 290 -6.54 -0.55 -2.35
C ASP A 290 -6.73 -1.95 -1.75
N TYR A 291 -6.26 -2.15 -0.50
CA TYR A 291 -6.44 -3.39 0.24
C TYR A 291 -6.75 -3.15 1.71
N ILE A 292 -7.61 -4.00 2.27
CA ILE A 292 -7.93 -4.03 3.69
C ILE A 292 -7.61 -5.42 4.24
N LEU A 293 -6.78 -5.49 5.26
CA LEU A 293 -6.43 -6.73 5.95
C LEU A 293 -6.98 -6.71 7.38
N ILE A 294 -7.79 -7.71 7.71
CA ILE A 294 -8.45 -7.82 9.01
C ILE A 294 -7.77 -8.91 9.84
N ASP A 295 -7.22 -8.51 10.98
CA ASP A 295 -6.63 -9.41 11.99
C ASP A 295 -7.68 -9.74 13.06
N SER A 296 -8.43 -10.85 12.89
CA SER A 296 -9.58 -11.18 13.72
C SER A 296 -9.26 -12.20 14.80
N ILE A 297 -9.79 -12.01 16.03
CA ILE A 297 -9.69 -12.98 17.11
C ILE A 297 -10.70 -14.12 16.87
N PRO A 298 -10.28 -15.39 16.85
CA PRO A 298 -11.13 -16.51 16.42
C PRO A 298 -12.28 -16.88 17.40
N THR A 299 -12.32 -16.28 18.58
CA THR A 299 -13.27 -16.63 19.64
C THR A 299 -14.38 -15.58 19.85
N MET A 300 -14.46 -14.57 18.98
CA MET A 300 -15.41 -13.47 19.10
C MET A 300 -16.53 -13.58 18.08
N ASP A 301 -17.75 -13.19 18.46
CA ASP A 301 -18.90 -13.12 17.54
C ASP A 301 -18.63 -12.25 16.32
N ILE A 302 -17.86 -11.18 16.53
CA ILE A 302 -17.41 -10.27 15.47
C ILE A 302 -16.57 -10.96 14.37
N ASP A 303 -15.93 -12.09 14.67
CA ASP A 303 -15.14 -12.85 13.70
C ASP A 303 -16.00 -13.30 12.50
N LYS A 304 -17.23 -13.74 12.79
CA LYS A 304 -18.20 -14.09 11.74
C LYS A 304 -18.51 -12.88 10.85
N LYS A 305 -18.75 -11.72 11.46
CA LYS A 305 -19.03 -10.47 10.73
C LYS A 305 -17.86 -10.06 9.85
N PHE A 306 -16.63 -10.19 10.33
CA PHE A 306 -15.43 -9.91 9.55
C PHE A 306 -15.24 -10.88 8.39
N MET A 307 -15.52 -12.16 8.59
CA MET A 307 -15.51 -13.14 7.49
C MET A 307 -16.57 -12.85 6.42
N GLU A 308 -17.77 -12.45 6.83
CA GLU A 308 -18.85 -12.08 5.91
C GLU A 308 -18.48 -10.88 5.05
N CYS A 309 -17.88 -9.84 5.63
CA CYS A 309 -17.46 -8.62 4.94
C CYS A 309 -16.25 -8.82 4.02
N SER A 310 -15.44 -9.84 4.28
CA SER A 310 -14.24 -10.10 3.48
C SER A 310 -14.57 -10.72 2.14
N ASP A 311 -13.77 -10.43 1.14
CA ASP A 311 -13.86 -11.11 -0.15
C ASP A 311 -13.30 -12.52 -0.04
N GLN A 312 -12.13 -12.66 0.58
CA GLN A 312 -11.46 -13.95 0.78
C GLN A 312 -10.75 -14.03 2.14
N LEU A 313 -10.43 -15.26 2.53
CA LEU A 313 -9.73 -15.57 3.77
C LEU A 313 -8.30 -16.03 3.49
N ILE A 314 -7.39 -15.65 4.38
CA ILE A 314 -6.01 -16.16 4.43
C ILE A 314 -5.88 -17.00 5.70
N ILE A 315 -5.47 -18.25 5.57
CA ILE A 315 -5.43 -19.20 6.68
C ILE A 315 -3.99 -19.63 6.97
N PRO A 316 -3.32 -19.00 7.97
CA PRO A 316 -2.12 -19.58 8.55
C PRO A 316 -2.46 -20.85 9.31
N THR A 317 -1.61 -21.88 9.19
CA THR A 317 -1.82 -23.16 9.86
C THR A 317 -0.49 -23.83 10.23
N PHE A 318 -0.53 -24.85 11.08
CA PHE A 318 0.60 -25.73 11.34
C PHE A 318 0.48 -27.04 10.54
N CYS A 319 1.52 -27.84 10.50
CA CYS A 319 1.51 -29.21 9.96
C CYS A 319 1.33 -30.23 11.08
N ASP A 320 0.19 -30.24 11.74
CA ASP A 320 -0.23 -31.27 12.69
C ASP A 320 -1.67 -31.72 12.41
N TYR A 321 -2.09 -32.82 13.04
CA TYR A 321 -3.44 -33.40 12.83
C TYR A 321 -4.55 -32.39 13.16
N SER A 322 -4.47 -31.76 14.32
CA SER A 322 -5.52 -30.85 14.81
C SER A 322 -5.73 -29.64 13.90
N THR A 323 -4.63 -29.03 13.42
CA THR A 323 -4.72 -27.85 12.53
C THR A 323 -5.08 -28.23 11.11
N TYR A 324 -4.70 -29.43 10.64
CA TYR A 324 -5.12 -29.97 9.36
C TYR A 324 -6.65 -30.15 9.32
N GLU A 325 -7.22 -30.93 10.26
CA GLU A 325 -8.67 -31.12 10.37
C GLU A 325 -9.40 -29.79 10.53
N GLY A 326 -8.91 -28.93 11.43
CA GLY A 326 -9.52 -27.60 11.65
C GLY A 326 -9.51 -26.72 10.39
N THR A 327 -8.48 -26.84 9.56
CA THR A 327 -8.42 -26.09 8.28
C THR A 327 -9.41 -26.65 7.27
N LEU A 328 -9.55 -27.99 7.17
CA LEU A 328 -10.55 -28.61 6.29
C LEU A 328 -11.97 -28.23 6.70
N ASN A 329 -12.26 -28.21 8.01
CA ASN A 329 -13.58 -27.78 8.51
C ASN A 329 -13.90 -26.33 8.10
N VAL A 330 -12.90 -25.41 8.13
CA VAL A 330 -13.11 -24.03 7.63
C VAL A 330 -13.40 -24.04 6.12
N ILE A 331 -12.68 -24.86 5.34
CA ILE A 331 -12.93 -24.95 3.89
C ILE A 331 -14.36 -25.46 3.62
N GLU A 332 -14.83 -26.44 4.38
CA GLU A 332 -16.19 -26.98 4.27
C GLU A 332 -17.24 -25.93 4.67
N GLU A 333 -16.99 -25.18 5.76
CA GLU A 333 -17.90 -24.15 6.27
C GLU A 333 -18.10 -22.99 5.29
N VAL A 334 -17.02 -22.45 4.74
CA VAL A 334 -17.06 -21.21 3.94
C VAL A 334 -16.99 -21.45 2.43
N GLY A 335 -16.58 -22.64 2.00
CA GLY A 335 -16.32 -22.99 0.60
C GLY A 335 -14.92 -22.60 0.12
N ALA A 336 -14.33 -23.41 -0.75
CA ALA A 336 -12.98 -23.20 -1.26
C ALA A 336 -12.78 -21.83 -1.95
N ASN A 337 -13.80 -21.34 -2.66
CA ASN A 337 -13.76 -20.05 -3.37
C ASN A 337 -13.61 -18.84 -2.42
N LYS A 338 -13.96 -19.01 -1.14
CA LYS A 338 -13.81 -17.97 -0.10
C LYS A 338 -12.38 -17.95 0.46
N ILE A 339 -11.54 -18.93 0.14
CA ILE A 339 -10.18 -19.05 0.67
C ILE A 339 -9.18 -18.66 -0.39
N HIS A 340 -8.42 -17.60 -0.13
CA HIS A 340 -7.33 -17.17 -0.99
C HIS A 340 -6.09 -18.07 -0.83
N SER A 341 -5.64 -18.26 0.42
CA SER A 341 -4.41 -19.01 0.68
C SER A 341 -4.42 -19.74 2.01
N ILE A 342 -3.72 -20.87 2.04
CA ILE A 342 -3.37 -21.63 3.24
C ILE A 342 -1.85 -21.64 3.35
N ILE A 343 -1.32 -21.18 4.48
CA ILE A 343 0.12 -20.96 4.64
C ILE A 343 0.62 -21.68 5.88
N ILE A 344 1.51 -22.63 5.67
CA ILE A 344 2.14 -23.39 6.78
C ILE A 344 3.16 -22.49 7.51
N ASN A 345 3.02 -22.39 8.83
CA ASN A 345 3.94 -21.67 9.70
C ASN A 345 4.75 -22.60 10.61
N LEU A 346 5.89 -22.12 11.11
CA LEU A 346 6.79 -22.78 12.06
C LEU A 346 7.18 -24.21 11.63
N PHE A 347 7.50 -24.37 10.37
CA PHE A 347 7.82 -25.67 9.80
C PHE A 347 9.23 -26.13 10.20
N LYS A 348 9.34 -27.23 10.94
CA LYS A 348 10.59 -27.84 11.43
C LYS A 348 11.07 -29.04 10.61
N ASN A 349 10.34 -29.37 9.54
CA ASN A 349 10.69 -30.48 8.64
C ASN A 349 10.72 -31.88 9.30
N THR A 350 9.94 -32.10 10.38
CA THR A 350 9.82 -33.39 11.05
C THR A 350 9.02 -34.39 10.19
N LYS A 351 9.12 -35.71 10.51
CA LYS A 351 8.37 -36.76 9.79
C LYS A 351 6.86 -36.50 9.84
N ILE A 352 6.33 -36.05 10.99
CA ILE A 352 4.90 -35.75 11.17
C ILE A 352 4.52 -34.55 10.31
N GLN A 353 5.30 -33.47 10.36
CA GLN A 353 5.01 -32.28 9.57
C GLN A 353 5.07 -32.56 8.05
N LYS A 354 6.03 -33.37 7.58
CA LYS A 354 6.09 -33.79 6.18
C LYS A 354 4.84 -34.58 5.75
N LYS A 355 4.33 -35.46 6.63
CA LYS A 355 3.09 -36.19 6.38
C LYS A 355 1.94 -35.21 6.14
N TYR A 356 1.67 -34.31 7.10
CA TYR A 356 0.54 -33.39 6.95
C TYR A 356 0.74 -32.34 5.87
N TYR A 357 1.97 -31.93 5.60
CA TYR A 357 2.26 -31.11 4.43
C TYR A 357 1.83 -31.79 3.13
N SER A 358 2.19 -33.07 2.96
CA SER A 358 1.76 -33.86 1.80
C SER A 358 0.23 -34.08 1.76
N GLU A 359 -0.44 -34.24 2.91
CA GLU A 359 -1.91 -34.32 2.94
C GLU A 359 -2.56 -32.98 2.50
N PHE A 360 -2.03 -31.82 2.95
CA PHE A 360 -2.47 -30.52 2.45
C PHE A 360 -2.26 -30.39 0.94
N GLU A 361 -1.09 -30.74 0.41
CA GLU A 361 -0.83 -30.68 -1.03
C GLU A 361 -1.87 -31.49 -1.83
N LYS A 362 -2.22 -32.69 -1.36
CA LYS A 362 -3.24 -33.54 -2.00
C LYS A 362 -4.64 -32.93 -1.91
N SER A 363 -5.04 -32.51 -0.71
CA SER A 363 -6.38 -31.97 -0.46
C SER A 363 -6.64 -30.64 -1.16
N LEU A 364 -5.59 -29.84 -1.36
CA LEU A 364 -5.69 -28.51 -2.01
C LEU A 364 -5.46 -28.57 -3.52
N SER A 365 -5.05 -29.72 -4.04
CA SER A 365 -4.82 -29.90 -5.48
C SER A 365 -6.09 -29.62 -6.27
N GLY A 366 -6.01 -28.70 -7.25
CA GLY A 366 -7.14 -28.35 -8.12
C GLY A 366 -8.17 -27.40 -7.51
N THR A 367 -8.00 -26.97 -6.25
CA THR A 367 -8.96 -26.04 -5.60
C THR A 367 -8.80 -24.57 -5.99
N GLY A 368 -7.67 -24.21 -6.60
CA GLY A 368 -7.31 -22.79 -6.84
C GLY A 368 -6.75 -22.06 -5.61
N ILE A 369 -6.79 -22.66 -4.42
CA ILE A 369 -6.23 -22.08 -3.18
C ILE A 369 -4.71 -21.99 -3.29
N VAL A 370 -4.15 -20.82 -2.98
CA VAL A 370 -2.69 -20.61 -2.98
C VAL A 370 -2.07 -21.34 -1.81
N PHE A 371 -1.14 -22.27 -2.09
CA PHE A 371 -0.42 -23.04 -1.10
C PHE A 371 1.10 -22.87 -1.31
N PRO A 372 1.72 -21.82 -0.71
CA PRO A 372 3.13 -21.54 -0.90
C PRO A 372 4.02 -22.54 -0.11
N LYS A 373 5.33 -22.46 -0.33
CA LYS A 373 6.29 -23.21 0.48
C LYS A 373 6.12 -22.87 1.96
N PRO A 374 6.32 -23.85 2.87
CA PRO A 374 6.12 -23.64 4.31
C PRO A 374 7.15 -22.66 4.86
N ILE A 375 6.70 -21.81 5.79
CA ILE A 375 7.54 -20.88 6.51
C ILE A 375 8.23 -21.62 7.65
N LYS A 376 9.56 -21.67 7.57
CA LYS A 376 10.39 -22.30 8.60
C LYS A 376 10.41 -21.45 9.88
N GLU A 377 10.55 -22.13 11.01
CA GLU A 377 10.87 -21.48 12.28
C GLU A 377 12.27 -20.87 12.22
N LEU A 378 12.39 -19.56 12.41
CA LEU A 378 13.65 -18.82 12.37
C LEU A 378 13.69 -17.80 13.51
N SER A 379 14.65 -17.90 14.41
CA SER A 379 14.87 -16.95 15.51
C SER A 379 15.12 -15.51 15.02
N LEU A 380 15.60 -15.36 13.78
CA LEU A 380 15.75 -14.05 13.16
C LEU A 380 14.40 -13.32 13.02
N ILE A 381 13.31 -14.04 12.74
CA ILE A 381 11.96 -13.45 12.62
C ILE A 381 11.51 -12.91 13.97
N GLU A 382 11.73 -13.65 15.06
CA GLU A 382 11.43 -13.21 16.44
C GLU A 382 12.20 -11.93 16.79
N ASN A 383 13.48 -11.88 16.47
CA ASN A 383 14.32 -10.69 16.67
C ASN A 383 13.83 -9.47 15.86
N LEU A 384 13.33 -9.67 14.65
CA LEU A 384 12.76 -8.58 13.85
C LEU A 384 11.48 -8.06 14.49
N ILE A 385 10.57 -8.95 14.91
CA ILE A 385 9.33 -8.59 15.58
C ILE A 385 9.60 -7.79 16.86
N GLU A 386 10.52 -8.26 17.71
CA GLU A 386 10.90 -7.56 18.95
C GLU A 386 11.37 -6.12 18.71
N ASN A 387 11.97 -5.88 17.53
CA ASN A 387 12.42 -4.55 17.10
C ASN A 387 11.40 -3.79 16.27
N GLY A 388 10.14 -4.24 16.20
CA GLY A 388 9.08 -3.61 15.39
C GLY A 388 9.37 -3.62 13.89
N LYS A 389 10.12 -4.62 13.40
CA LYS A 389 10.52 -4.75 11.99
C LYS A 389 9.84 -5.93 11.33
N THR A 390 9.57 -5.77 10.04
CA THR A 390 9.05 -6.84 9.19
C THR A 390 10.17 -7.60 8.49
N ILE A 391 9.85 -8.75 7.90
CA ILE A 391 10.82 -9.54 7.11
C ILE A 391 11.35 -8.75 5.91
N TRP A 392 10.60 -7.80 5.39
CA TRP A 392 10.95 -6.98 4.23
C TRP A 392 12.05 -5.94 4.53
N GLU A 393 12.24 -5.60 5.80
CA GLU A 393 13.22 -4.63 6.27
C GLU A 393 14.57 -5.26 6.60
N SER A 394 14.76 -6.55 6.27
CA SER A 394 16.01 -7.29 6.48
C SER A 394 16.57 -7.82 5.17
N GLY A 395 17.85 -7.51 4.92
CA GLY A 395 18.62 -8.06 3.80
C GLY A 395 19.23 -9.45 4.05
N SER A 396 18.84 -10.14 5.13
CA SER A 396 19.40 -11.46 5.47
C SER A 396 19.02 -12.53 4.45
N LYS A 397 20.00 -13.25 3.92
CA LYS A 397 19.78 -14.39 3.02
C LYS A 397 18.92 -15.51 3.64
N LEU A 398 18.90 -15.61 4.96
CA LEU A 398 18.07 -16.60 5.67
C LEU A 398 16.56 -16.37 5.49
N LEU A 399 16.15 -15.17 5.15
CA LEU A 399 14.75 -14.80 4.95
C LEU A 399 14.26 -14.96 3.49
N ILE A 400 15.14 -15.24 2.55
CA ILE A 400 14.79 -15.31 1.11
C ILE A 400 13.65 -16.30 0.87
N ASP A 401 13.73 -17.50 1.46
CA ASP A 401 12.67 -18.51 1.30
C ASP A 401 11.33 -18.02 1.88
N VAL A 402 11.37 -17.36 3.04
CA VAL A 402 10.18 -16.80 3.71
C VAL A 402 9.61 -15.66 2.89
N GLN A 403 10.45 -14.73 2.45
CA GLN A 403 10.04 -13.60 1.59
C GLN A 403 9.41 -14.10 0.29
N ASN A 404 9.97 -15.14 -0.34
CA ASN A 404 9.41 -15.73 -1.55
C ASN A 404 8.02 -16.34 -1.31
N SER A 405 7.82 -17.04 -0.18
CA SER A 405 6.51 -17.61 0.16
C SER A 405 5.43 -16.53 0.34
N PHE A 406 5.78 -15.41 0.97
CA PHE A 406 4.87 -14.26 1.05
C PHE A 406 4.68 -13.57 -0.31
N ALA A 407 5.74 -13.46 -1.11
CA ALA A 407 5.65 -12.87 -2.45
C ALA A 407 4.73 -13.65 -3.39
N ASP A 408 4.70 -14.98 -3.29
CA ASP A 408 3.77 -15.82 -4.05
C ASP A 408 2.31 -15.51 -3.69
N VAL A 409 2.00 -15.36 -2.40
CA VAL A 409 0.66 -14.97 -1.91
C VAL A 409 0.28 -13.57 -2.39
N ILE A 410 1.18 -12.60 -2.20
CA ILE A 410 0.96 -11.20 -2.59
C ILE A 410 0.75 -11.06 -4.10
N ALA A 411 1.54 -11.78 -4.90
CA ALA A 411 1.40 -11.76 -6.35
C ALA A 411 0.02 -12.25 -6.82
N LYS A 412 -0.55 -13.25 -6.12
CA LYS A 412 -1.90 -13.76 -6.40
C LYS A 412 -2.99 -12.77 -5.96
N ILE A 413 -2.83 -12.12 -4.80
CA ILE A 413 -3.72 -11.03 -4.36
C ILE A 413 -3.77 -9.92 -5.43
N ILE A 414 -2.61 -9.47 -5.92
CA ILE A 414 -2.52 -8.37 -6.89
C ILE A 414 -3.15 -8.74 -8.24
N ARG A 415 -3.02 -10.00 -8.66
CA ARG A 415 -3.60 -10.47 -9.93
C ARG A 415 -5.09 -10.76 -9.85
N ASN A 416 -5.64 -10.76 -8.63
CA ASN A 416 -7.03 -11.13 -8.37
C ASN A 416 -7.39 -12.54 -8.90
N GLU A 417 -6.41 -13.47 -8.74
CA GLU A 417 -6.48 -14.86 -9.19
C GLU A 417 -6.80 -15.81 -8.03
#